data_6f2adc11b859ff447ef19343106cdf65
#
_entry.id   6f2adc11b859ff447ef19343106cdf65
#
_cell.length_a   1.000
_cell.length_b   1.000
_cell.length_c   1.000
_cell.angle_alpha   90.00
_cell.angle_beta   90.00
_cell.angle_gamma   90.00
#
_symmetry.space_group_name_H-M   'P 1'
#
loop_
_entity.id
_entity.type
_entity.pdbx_description
1 polymer ?
#
loop_
_entity_poly.entity_id
_entity_poly.type
_entity_poly.pdbx_seq_one_letter_code
_entity_poly.pdbx_strand_id
1 'polypeptide(L)'
;MKQVTRRLAMLTAIALTLGACSSVPIEEEKGAPIDNRGAAGSGGTPAPSEAAARSAVAPVQAASTASTGLPAALSDPSSPVFRKIVYFDFDSFEIREEFRGLIQAHASFLQANKQLKVAIQGHTDERGTREYNLALGQKRAEAVRKALVTLGVADTQLEAVSFGEEKPMNQANDEAAYAQNRRAELVYQQ
;
A
#
# COMPACT_ATOMS: atom_id res chain seq x y z
N MET A 1 16.54 38.46 -49.68
CA MET A 1 17.83 37.84 -49.44
C MET A 1 18.63 38.54 -48.36
N LYS A 2 18.14 38.73 -47.12
CA LYS A 2 18.86 39.40 -46.00
C LYS A 2 18.47 38.84 -44.60
N GLN A 3 17.94 37.62 -44.50
CA GLN A 3 17.53 37.06 -43.21
C GLN A 3 18.25 35.71 -42.87
N VAL A 4 19.14 35.20 -43.70
CA VAL A 4 19.77 33.88 -43.53
C VAL A 4 21.13 33.94 -42.79
N THR A 5 21.75 35.10 -42.67
CA THR A 5 23.12 35.24 -42.13
C THR A 5 23.23 35.59 -40.66
N ARG A 6 22.14 35.47 -39.86
CA ARG A 6 22.18 35.87 -38.44
C ARG A 6 22.02 34.72 -37.44
N ARG A 7 22.03 33.44 -37.88
CA ARG A 7 21.87 32.28 -37.01
C ARG A 7 23.10 31.33 -36.93
N LEU A 8 24.26 31.79 -37.35
CA LEU A 8 25.50 30.98 -37.38
C LEU A 8 26.62 31.51 -36.48
N ALA A 9 26.29 32.16 -35.37
CA ALA A 9 27.32 32.67 -34.45
C ALA A 9 26.88 32.53 -32.99
N MET A 10 26.50 31.29 -32.53
CA MET A 10 26.36 30.98 -31.09
C MET A 10 26.54 29.50 -30.85
N LEU A 11 27.62 28.94 -31.29
CA LEU A 11 28.09 27.59 -31.04
C LEU A 11 29.57 27.66 -30.70
N THR A 12 29.92 28.04 -29.49
CA THR A 12 31.21 27.67 -28.83
C THR A 12 31.17 28.19 -27.40
N ALA A 13 31.13 27.32 -26.48
CA ALA A 13 31.68 27.35 -25.12
C ALA A 13 30.73 26.69 -24.12
N ILE A 14 30.63 25.34 -24.13
CA ILE A 14 30.29 24.58 -22.93
C ILE A 14 31.56 23.82 -22.58
N ALA A 15 32.31 24.39 -21.63
CA ALA A 15 33.49 23.77 -21.03
C ALA A 15 33.08 22.56 -20.19
N LEU A 16 33.77 21.43 -20.41
CA LEU A 16 33.74 20.24 -19.57
C LEU A 16 34.19 20.61 -18.16
N THR A 17 33.29 20.45 -17.18
CA THR A 17 33.68 20.27 -15.79
C THR A 17 33.42 18.80 -15.44
N LEU A 18 34.45 17.97 -15.57
CA LEU A 18 34.49 16.65 -14.92
C LEU A 18 34.64 16.89 -13.40
N GLY A 19 33.55 16.85 -12.69
CA GLY A 19 33.53 16.79 -11.23
C GLY A 19 33.91 15.40 -10.76
N ALA A 20 35.02 15.29 -10.03
CA ALA A 20 35.55 14.08 -9.43
C ALA A 20 34.53 13.42 -8.50
N CYS A 21 34.25 12.13 -8.72
CA CYS A 21 33.59 11.27 -7.76
C CYS A 21 34.52 11.06 -6.56
N SER A 22 34.23 11.73 -5.46
CA SER A 22 34.82 11.47 -4.15
C SER A 22 34.18 10.19 -3.60
N SER A 23 34.90 9.08 -3.64
CA SER A 23 34.56 7.86 -2.93
C SER A 23 34.76 8.09 -1.42
N VAL A 24 33.68 8.06 -0.67
CA VAL A 24 33.68 8.06 0.79
C VAL A 24 34.12 6.66 1.26
N PRO A 25 35.19 6.51 2.07
CA PRO A 25 35.54 5.21 2.64
C PRO A 25 34.50 4.83 3.68
N ILE A 26 34.01 3.59 3.57
CA ILE A 26 33.17 2.95 4.59
C ILE A 26 34.09 2.59 5.75
N GLU A 27 33.96 3.28 6.88
CA GLU A 27 34.57 2.81 8.13
C GLU A 27 33.80 1.55 8.58
N GLU A 28 34.56 0.44 8.70
CA GLU A 28 34.08 -0.78 9.36
C GLU A 28 33.82 -0.47 10.84
N GLU A 29 32.57 -0.36 11.24
CA GLU A 29 32.18 -0.37 12.65
C GLU A 29 32.49 -1.75 13.23
N LYS A 30 33.54 -1.78 14.07
CA LYS A 30 33.88 -2.90 14.93
C LYS A 30 32.68 -3.27 15.78
N GLY A 31 32.24 -4.54 15.62
CA GLY A 31 31.15 -5.12 16.40
C GLY A 31 31.38 -4.96 17.92
N ALA A 32 30.30 -4.53 18.57
CA ALA A 32 30.23 -4.48 20.02
C ALA A 32 30.28 -5.91 20.62
N PRO A 33 30.98 -6.14 21.74
CA PRO A 33 31.05 -7.45 22.35
C PRO A 33 29.73 -7.86 22.98
N ILE A 34 29.27 -9.08 22.64
CA ILE A 34 28.14 -9.75 23.27
C ILE A 34 28.55 -10.19 24.66
N ASP A 35 28.07 -9.50 25.70
CA ASP A 35 28.28 -9.89 27.10
C ASP A 35 27.25 -10.97 27.49
N ASN A 36 27.71 -12.20 27.48
CA ASN A 36 26.97 -13.38 27.86
C ASN A 36 27.12 -13.62 29.37
N ARG A 37 26.29 -12.97 30.20
CA ARG A 37 26.21 -13.27 31.63
C ARG A 37 25.10 -14.27 31.90
N GLY A 38 25.45 -15.52 31.89
CA GLY A 38 24.74 -16.54 32.64
C GLY A 38 25.07 -16.44 34.11
N ALA A 39 24.08 -16.40 34.96
CA ALA A 39 24.22 -16.74 36.37
C ALA A 39 22.92 -17.36 36.90
N ALA A 40 23.04 -18.59 37.30
CA ALA A 40 22.04 -19.34 38.05
C ALA A 40 21.92 -18.82 39.48
N GLY A 41 20.74 -19.02 40.08
CA GLY A 41 20.57 -18.82 41.54
C GLY A 41 19.11 -18.76 41.97
N SER A 42 18.49 -19.91 42.18
CA SER A 42 17.96 -20.39 43.47
C SER A 42 16.82 -19.60 44.14
N GLY A 43 15.66 -20.23 44.22
CA GLY A 43 14.95 -20.56 45.46
C GLY A 43 14.01 -19.47 46.05
N GLY A 44 12.74 -19.80 46.19
CA GLY A 44 11.87 -19.19 47.16
C GLY A 44 10.39 -19.06 46.80
N THR A 45 9.66 -20.17 46.98
CA THR A 45 8.19 -20.11 47.20
C THR A 45 7.93 -19.59 48.63
N PRO A 46 6.92 -18.75 48.87
CA PRO A 46 5.68 -19.25 49.44
C PRO A 46 4.39 -18.63 48.88
N ALA A 47 3.36 -19.44 48.83
CA ALA A 47 1.95 -19.11 48.71
C ALA A 47 1.35 -18.79 50.09
N PRO A 48 0.00 -18.57 50.21
CA PRO A 48 -0.92 -17.64 49.56
C PRO A 48 -1.56 -16.68 50.58
N SER A 49 -2.18 -15.58 50.15
CA SER A 49 -3.11 -14.83 51.02
C SER A 49 -4.33 -14.40 50.19
N GLU A 50 -5.46 -15.05 50.49
CA GLU A 50 -6.82 -14.59 50.14
C GLU A 50 -7.10 -13.22 50.72
N ALA A 51 -7.53 -12.31 49.88
CA ALA A 51 -8.37 -11.19 50.31
C ALA A 51 -9.40 -10.87 49.21
N ALA A 52 -10.59 -11.36 49.43
CA ALA A 52 -11.78 -11.06 48.66
C ALA A 52 -12.13 -9.57 48.74
N ALA A 53 -12.04 -8.86 47.63
CA ALA A 53 -12.73 -7.59 47.45
C ALA A 53 -13.75 -7.77 46.30
N ARG A 54 -14.99 -7.96 46.69
CA ARG A 54 -16.16 -7.91 45.81
C ARG A 54 -16.36 -6.47 45.37
N SER A 55 -15.90 -6.12 44.18
CA SER A 55 -16.37 -4.90 43.52
C SER A 55 -17.62 -5.25 42.72
N ALA A 56 -18.73 -4.69 43.17
CA ALA A 56 -19.99 -4.74 42.45
C ALA A 56 -19.83 -3.95 41.14
N VAL A 57 -19.76 -4.69 40.03
CA VAL A 57 -19.84 -4.11 38.71
C VAL A 57 -21.31 -3.83 38.43
N ALA A 58 -21.70 -2.55 38.42
CA ALA A 58 -23.00 -2.13 37.92
C ALA A 58 -23.13 -2.59 36.42
N PRO A 59 -24.32 -3.04 35.99
CA PRO A 59 -24.51 -3.39 34.61
C PRO A 59 -24.44 -2.14 33.74
N VAL A 60 -23.37 -1.97 33.03
CA VAL A 60 -23.30 -1.01 31.93
C VAL A 60 -24.29 -1.50 30.89
N GLN A 61 -25.40 -0.82 30.75
CA GLN A 61 -26.33 -1.03 29.65
C GLN A 61 -25.56 -0.90 28.35
N ALA A 62 -25.49 -1.99 27.63
CA ALA A 62 -24.95 -2.03 26.29
C ALA A 62 -25.78 -1.10 25.39
N ALA A 63 -25.28 0.10 25.21
CA ALA A 63 -25.78 0.97 24.17
C ALA A 63 -25.31 0.41 22.83
N SER A 64 -26.28 0.17 21.98
CA SER A 64 -26.16 0.00 20.53
C SER A 64 -25.34 -1.19 20.05
N THR A 65 -26.05 -2.19 19.56
CA THR A 65 -25.57 -3.16 18.57
C THR A 65 -24.83 -2.44 17.48
N ALA A 66 -23.50 -2.27 17.63
CA ALA A 66 -22.64 -2.03 16.51
C ALA A 66 -22.78 -3.26 15.60
N SER A 67 -23.44 -3.08 14.48
CA SER A 67 -23.50 -4.04 13.41
C SER A 67 -22.06 -4.44 13.07
N THR A 68 -21.63 -5.62 13.50
CA THR A 68 -20.31 -6.19 13.27
C THR A 68 -20.14 -6.64 11.82
N GLY A 69 -20.66 -5.90 10.86
CA GLY A 69 -20.61 -6.20 9.43
C GLY A 69 -20.17 -5.01 8.59
N LEU A 70 -19.51 -5.27 7.48
CA LEU A 70 -19.23 -4.24 6.48
C LEU A 70 -20.54 -3.62 5.97
N PRO A 71 -20.56 -2.31 5.63
CA PRO A 71 -21.75 -1.66 5.12
C PRO A 71 -22.38 -2.39 3.92
N ALA A 72 -23.71 -2.52 3.93
CA ALA A 72 -24.44 -3.22 2.87
C ALA A 72 -24.15 -2.68 1.47
N ALA A 73 -23.83 -1.40 1.34
CA ALA A 73 -23.44 -0.76 0.07
C ALA A 73 -22.25 -1.46 -0.64
N LEU A 74 -21.38 -2.12 0.09
CA LEU A 74 -20.23 -2.87 -0.47
C LEU A 74 -20.64 -4.22 -1.09
N SER A 75 -21.85 -4.70 -0.80
CA SER A 75 -22.40 -5.97 -1.29
C SER A 75 -23.58 -5.77 -2.24
N ASP A 76 -24.10 -4.55 -2.35
CA ASP A 76 -25.21 -4.21 -3.21
C ASP A 76 -24.74 -3.97 -4.66
N PRO A 77 -25.15 -4.77 -5.65
CA PRO A 77 -24.78 -4.60 -7.06
C PRO A 77 -25.17 -3.25 -7.67
N SER A 78 -26.17 -2.58 -7.12
CA SER A 78 -26.61 -1.25 -7.57
C SER A 78 -25.73 -0.11 -7.02
N SER A 79 -24.92 -0.42 -6.02
CA SER A 79 -24.05 0.56 -5.36
C SER A 79 -22.84 0.93 -6.23
N PRO A 80 -22.46 2.21 -6.31
CA PRO A 80 -21.26 2.63 -7.03
C PRO A 80 -19.95 2.08 -6.43
N VAL A 81 -19.97 1.62 -5.17
CA VAL A 81 -18.83 1.01 -4.49
C VAL A 81 -18.83 -0.54 -4.50
N PHE A 82 -19.75 -1.13 -5.25
CA PHE A 82 -19.77 -2.59 -5.43
C PHE A 82 -18.56 -3.10 -6.20
N ARG A 83 -18.17 -2.39 -7.27
CA ARG A 83 -16.98 -2.72 -8.07
C ARG A 83 -15.73 -2.24 -7.32
N LYS A 84 -14.81 -3.15 -7.03
CA LYS A 84 -13.65 -2.91 -6.17
C LYS A 84 -12.31 -3.14 -6.88
N ILE A 85 -12.34 -3.23 -8.22
CA ILE A 85 -11.17 -3.61 -9.01
C ILE A 85 -10.85 -2.49 -10.02
N VAL A 86 -9.57 -2.10 -10.04
CA VAL A 86 -8.97 -1.20 -11.03
C VAL A 86 -8.01 -2.01 -11.88
N TYR A 87 -8.19 -2.02 -13.20
CA TYR A 87 -7.32 -2.73 -14.13
C TYR A 87 -6.26 -1.80 -14.74
N PHE A 88 -5.13 -2.41 -15.11
CA PHE A 88 -3.98 -1.69 -15.66
C PHE A 88 -3.54 -2.28 -17.00
N ASP A 89 -2.89 -1.43 -17.80
CA ASP A 89 -2.25 -1.86 -19.03
C ASP A 89 -0.97 -2.66 -18.72
N PHE A 90 -0.46 -3.33 -19.78
CA PHE A 90 0.79 -4.08 -19.67
C PHE A 90 1.93 -3.15 -19.24
N ASP A 91 2.72 -3.59 -18.27
CA ASP A 91 3.87 -2.87 -17.73
C ASP A 91 3.55 -1.44 -17.24
N SER A 92 2.30 -1.17 -16.86
CA SER A 92 1.82 0.13 -16.41
C SER A 92 1.24 0.08 -15.00
N PHE A 93 1.38 1.18 -14.28
CA PHE A 93 0.72 1.49 -13.01
C PHE A 93 -0.12 2.79 -13.10
N GLU A 94 -0.34 3.30 -14.32
CA GLU A 94 -1.18 4.47 -14.55
C GLU A 94 -2.67 4.09 -14.46
N ILE A 95 -3.43 4.87 -13.70
CA ILE A 95 -4.88 4.68 -13.57
C ILE A 95 -5.55 5.19 -14.83
N ARG A 96 -6.21 4.29 -15.57
CA ARG A 96 -6.96 4.66 -16.77
C ARG A 96 -8.16 5.54 -16.41
N GLU A 97 -8.52 6.43 -17.35
CA GLU A 97 -9.59 7.42 -17.19
C GLU A 97 -10.92 6.78 -16.74
N GLU A 98 -11.25 5.62 -17.27
CA GLU A 98 -12.49 4.89 -16.97
C GLU A 98 -12.65 4.50 -15.49
N PHE A 99 -11.56 4.40 -14.72
CA PHE A 99 -11.58 4.05 -13.30
C PHE A 99 -11.65 5.27 -12.36
N ARG A 100 -11.52 6.49 -12.89
CA ARG A 100 -11.59 7.70 -12.04
C ARG A 100 -12.93 7.84 -11.32
N GLY A 101 -14.04 7.54 -12.01
CA GLY A 101 -15.37 7.56 -11.39
C GLY A 101 -15.52 6.53 -10.27
N LEU A 102 -14.95 5.33 -10.46
CA LEU A 102 -14.92 4.29 -9.43
C LEU A 102 -14.12 4.75 -8.20
N ILE A 103 -12.92 5.28 -8.40
CA ILE A 103 -12.07 5.78 -7.31
C ILE A 103 -12.75 6.94 -6.58
N GLN A 104 -13.41 7.85 -7.29
CA GLN A 104 -14.17 8.95 -6.68
C GLN A 104 -15.31 8.43 -5.80
N ALA A 105 -16.05 7.40 -6.24
CA ALA A 105 -17.13 6.80 -5.46
C ALA A 105 -16.58 6.18 -4.16
N HIS A 106 -15.48 5.43 -4.25
CA HIS A 106 -14.82 4.86 -3.06
C HIS A 106 -14.27 5.93 -2.13
N ALA A 107 -13.70 7.02 -2.67
CA ALA A 107 -13.23 8.14 -1.86
C ALA A 107 -14.37 8.78 -1.06
N SER A 108 -15.48 9.09 -1.71
CA SER A 108 -16.65 9.66 -1.03
C SER A 108 -17.21 8.72 0.04
N PHE A 109 -17.25 7.43 -0.25
CA PHE A 109 -17.70 6.41 0.68
C PHE A 109 -16.80 6.30 1.93
N LEU A 110 -15.47 6.31 1.74
CA LEU A 110 -14.50 6.23 2.84
C LEU A 110 -14.50 7.50 3.69
N GLN A 111 -14.69 8.68 3.11
CA GLN A 111 -14.84 9.92 3.86
C GLN A 111 -16.08 9.93 4.78
N ALA A 112 -17.17 9.29 4.32
CA ALA A 112 -18.38 9.13 5.13
C ALA A 112 -18.24 8.05 6.21
N ASN A 113 -17.34 7.07 6.01
CA ASN A 113 -17.14 5.91 6.88
C ASN A 113 -15.70 5.85 7.41
N LYS A 114 -15.32 6.78 8.28
CA LYS A 114 -13.93 6.97 8.75
C LYS A 114 -13.37 5.80 9.55
N GLN A 115 -14.20 4.93 10.08
CA GLN A 115 -13.81 3.72 10.83
C GLN A 115 -13.37 2.57 9.93
N LEU A 116 -13.74 2.60 8.62
CA LEU A 116 -13.36 1.57 7.68
C LEU A 116 -11.91 1.72 7.26
N LYS A 117 -11.25 0.59 7.10
CA LYS A 117 -9.91 0.49 6.49
C LYS A 117 -9.99 -0.27 5.17
N VAL A 118 -9.08 0.04 4.27
CA VAL A 118 -8.98 -0.62 2.96
C VAL A 118 -7.56 -1.06 2.73
N ALA A 119 -7.35 -2.35 2.52
CA ALA A 119 -6.13 -2.88 1.95
C ALA A 119 -6.25 -2.85 0.42
N ILE A 120 -5.37 -2.11 -0.23
CA ILE A 120 -5.28 -2.00 -1.68
C ILE A 120 -4.25 -3.03 -2.13
N GLN A 121 -4.72 -4.12 -2.74
CA GLN A 121 -3.89 -5.25 -3.14
C GLN A 121 -3.51 -5.11 -4.60
N GLY A 122 -2.20 -4.97 -4.88
CA GLY A 122 -1.69 -4.84 -6.24
C GLY A 122 -1.22 -6.17 -6.80
N HIS A 123 -1.60 -6.46 -8.04
CA HIS A 123 -1.34 -7.70 -8.75
C HIS A 123 -0.77 -7.44 -10.14
N THR A 124 -0.06 -8.45 -10.67
CA THR A 124 0.50 -8.45 -12.03
C THR A 124 0.09 -9.73 -12.77
N ASP A 125 0.34 -9.77 -14.06
CA ASP A 125 0.41 -11.03 -14.78
C ASP A 125 1.76 -11.75 -14.49
N GLU A 126 1.92 -12.97 -14.97
CA GLU A 126 3.09 -13.83 -14.70
C GLU A 126 4.35 -13.46 -15.49
N ARG A 127 4.28 -12.51 -16.43
CA ARG A 127 5.41 -12.12 -17.28
C ARG A 127 6.40 -11.25 -16.52
N GLY A 128 7.67 -11.66 -16.50
CA GLY A 128 8.73 -10.97 -15.80
C GLY A 128 9.37 -11.79 -14.69
N THR A 129 10.15 -11.14 -13.84
CA THR A 129 10.69 -11.80 -12.65
C THR A 129 9.77 -11.53 -11.43
N ARG A 130 9.80 -12.43 -10.47
CA ARG A 130 9.02 -12.32 -9.24
C ARG A 130 9.25 -10.99 -8.52
N GLU A 131 10.50 -10.57 -8.42
CA GLU A 131 10.89 -9.32 -7.76
C GLU A 131 10.34 -8.10 -8.53
N TYR A 132 10.44 -8.13 -9.85
CA TYR A 132 9.88 -7.10 -10.71
C TYR A 132 8.36 -7.00 -10.54
N ASN A 133 7.66 -8.14 -10.59
CA ASN A 133 6.22 -8.21 -10.44
C ASN A 133 5.74 -7.75 -9.05
N LEU A 134 6.49 -8.09 -8.00
CA LEU A 134 6.22 -7.58 -6.66
C LEU A 134 6.34 -6.04 -6.60
N ALA A 135 7.39 -5.48 -7.21
CA ALA A 135 7.59 -4.04 -7.27
C ALA A 135 6.51 -3.33 -8.13
N LEU A 136 6.11 -3.91 -9.27
CA LEU A 136 5.06 -3.38 -10.14
C LEU A 136 3.70 -3.42 -9.46
N GLY A 137 3.36 -4.53 -8.78
CA GLY A 137 2.15 -4.65 -7.99
C GLY A 137 2.09 -3.59 -6.89
N GLN A 138 3.21 -3.31 -6.20
CA GLN A 138 3.29 -2.25 -5.19
C GLN A 138 3.02 -0.87 -5.80
N LYS A 139 3.60 -0.55 -6.95
CA LYS A 139 3.35 0.71 -7.65
C LYS A 139 1.88 0.89 -8.02
N ARG A 140 1.19 -0.19 -8.45
CA ARG A 140 -0.26 -0.17 -8.75
C ARG A 140 -1.10 0.11 -7.51
N ALA A 141 -0.84 -0.59 -6.42
CA ALA A 141 -1.53 -0.36 -5.14
C ALA A 141 -1.32 1.08 -4.64
N GLU A 142 -0.09 1.57 -4.70
CA GLU A 142 0.23 2.95 -4.31
C GLU A 142 -0.38 4.01 -5.22
N ALA A 143 -0.51 3.75 -6.53
CA ALA A 143 -1.18 4.68 -7.43
C ALA A 143 -2.65 4.89 -7.01
N VAL A 144 -3.37 3.81 -6.69
CA VAL A 144 -4.75 3.89 -6.19
C VAL A 144 -4.79 4.55 -4.81
N ARG A 145 -3.88 4.20 -3.88
CA ARG A 145 -3.80 4.86 -2.56
C ARG A 145 -3.59 6.37 -2.69
N LYS A 146 -2.63 6.79 -3.50
CA LYS A 146 -2.35 8.21 -3.74
C LYS A 146 -3.55 8.94 -4.35
N ALA A 147 -4.27 8.30 -5.26
CA ALA A 147 -5.49 8.87 -5.85
C ALA A 147 -6.59 9.08 -4.80
N LEU A 148 -6.81 8.09 -3.90
CA LEU A 148 -7.78 8.21 -2.81
C LEU A 148 -7.38 9.30 -1.79
N VAL A 149 -6.10 9.40 -1.42
CA VAL A 149 -5.58 10.46 -0.54
C VAL A 149 -5.77 11.84 -1.18
N THR A 150 -5.48 11.98 -2.47
CA THR A 150 -5.69 13.25 -3.22
C THR A 150 -7.15 13.67 -3.21
N LEU A 151 -8.07 12.71 -3.18
CA LEU A 151 -9.51 12.95 -3.07
C LEU A 151 -9.97 13.15 -1.62
N GLY A 152 -9.07 13.21 -0.64
CA GLY A 152 -9.37 13.57 0.74
C GLY A 152 -9.64 12.39 1.68
N VAL A 153 -9.34 11.15 1.29
CA VAL A 153 -9.38 9.99 2.22
C VAL A 153 -8.18 10.07 3.16
N ALA A 154 -8.40 9.80 4.44
CA ALA A 154 -7.32 9.77 5.42
C ALA A 154 -6.35 8.62 5.12
N ASP A 155 -5.05 8.91 5.12
CA ASP A 155 -4.02 7.91 4.83
C ASP A 155 -4.03 6.73 5.82
N THR A 156 -4.45 6.97 7.06
CA THR A 156 -4.63 5.96 8.11
C THR A 156 -5.73 4.92 7.82
N GLN A 157 -6.60 5.18 6.84
CA GLN A 157 -7.62 4.24 6.37
C GLN A 157 -7.10 3.33 5.25
N LEU A 158 -5.91 3.59 4.69
CA LEU A 158 -5.43 2.98 3.46
C LEU A 158 -4.11 2.25 3.69
N GLU A 159 -4.05 1.00 3.23
CA GLU A 159 -2.85 0.19 3.22
C GLU A 159 -2.59 -0.29 1.79
N ALA A 160 -1.37 -0.13 1.27
CA ALA A 160 -0.97 -0.62 -0.06
C ALA A 160 -0.08 -1.85 0.10
N VAL A 161 -0.50 -2.97 -0.48
CA VAL A 161 0.20 -4.26 -0.40
C VAL A 161 0.31 -4.86 -1.80
N SER A 162 1.46 -5.43 -2.12
CA SER A 162 1.66 -6.16 -3.37
C SER A 162 1.65 -7.68 -3.15
N PHE A 163 0.96 -8.36 -4.06
CA PHE A 163 1.06 -9.81 -4.23
C PHE A 163 1.80 -10.18 -5.53
N GLY A 164 2.18 -9.18 -6.35
CA GLY A 164 2.81 -9.46 -7.63
C GLY A 164 1.98 -10.45 -8.45
N GLU A 165 2.61 -11.50 -8.94
CA GLU A 165 2.01 -12.60 -9.70
C GLU A 165 1.45 -13.74 -8.83
N GLU A 166 1.66 -13.72 -7.51
CA GLU A 166 1.40 -14.87 -6.63
C GLU A 166 -0.09 -15.20 -6.43
N LYS A 167 -0.99 -14.25 -6.70
CA LYS A 167 -2.44 -14.42 -6.56
C LYS A 167 -3.16 -14.09 -7.87
N PRO A 168 -3.04 -14.92 -8.91
CA PRO A 168 -3.74 -14.68 -10.15
C PRO A 168 -5.25 -14.84 -9.97
N MET A 169 -6.03 -13.97 -10.61
CA MET A 169 -7.49 -14.11 -10.70
C MET A 169 -7.88 -15.13 -11.75
N ASN A 170 -7.10 -15.21 -12.84
CA ASN A 170 -7.26 -16.17 -13.89
C ASN A 170 -5.90 -16.86 -14.16
N GLN A 171 -5.88 -18.18 -14.16
CA GLN A 171 -4.66 -19.00 -14.31
C GLN A 171 -4.39 -19.41 -15.77
N ALA A 172 -5.19 -18.96 -16.73
CA ALA A 172 -4.90 -19.22 -18.14
C ALA A 172 -3.71 -18.36 -18.61
N ASN A 173 -2.96 -18.91 -19.60
CA ASN A 173 -1.75 -18.28 -20.12
C ASN A 173 -2.06 -17.58 -21.45
N ASP A 174 -3.05 -16.69 -21.44
CA ASP A 174 -3.44 -15.88 -22.59
C ASP A 174 -3.60 -14.41 -22.21
N GLU A 175 -3.69 -13.53 -23.20
CA GLU A 175 -3.78 -12.09 -22.94
C GLU A 175 -5.08 -11.69 -22.21
N ALA A 176 -6.15 -12.46 -22.38
CA ALA A 176 -7.41 -12.20 -21.67
C ALA A 176 -7.25 -12.45 -20.15
N ALA A 177 -6.57 -13.54 -19.78
CA ALA A 177 -6.23 -13.84 -18.39
C ALA A 177 -5.23 -12.82 -17.82
N TYR A 178 -4.20 -12.48 -18.58
CA TYR A 178 -3.21 -11.49 -18.17
C TYR A 178 -3.85 -10.12 -17.91
N ALA A 179 -4.78 -9.69 -18.77
CA ALA A 179 -5.51 -8.45 -18.55
C ALA A 179 -6.33 -8.43 -17.25
N GLN A 180 -6.91 -9.59 -16.85
CA GLN A 180 -7.61 -9.72 -15.57
C GLN A 180 -6.65 -9.74 -14.37
N ASN A 181 -5.45 -10.26 -14.54
CA ASN A 181 -4.45 -10.33 -13.48
C ASN A 181 -3.78 -8.98 -13.21
N ARG A 182 -3.64 -8.11 -14.21
CA ARG A 182 -3.10 -6.75 -14.06
C ARG A 182 -4.10 -5.82 -13.37
N ARG A 183 -4.18 -5.89 -12.05
CA ARG A 183 -5.22 -5.18 -11.28
C ARG A 183 -4.74 -4.67 -9.92
N ALA A 184 -5.52 -3.77 -9.34
CA ALA A 184 -5.51 -3.47 -7.92
C ALA A 184 -6.92 -3.70 -7.35
N GLU A 185 -7.01 -4.37 -6.22
CA GLU A 185 -8.25 -4.67 -5.53
C GLU A 185 -8.38 -3.86 -4.25
N LEU A 186 -9.57 -3.29 -3.99
CA LEU A 186 -9.89 -2.60 -2.74
C LEU A 186 -10.57 -3.59 -1.79
N VAL A 187 -9.84 -4.07 -0.79
CA VAL A 187 -10.34 -5.03 0.21
C VAL A 187 -10.66 -4.27 1.50
N TYR A 188 -11.96 -4.13 1.79
CA TYR A 188 -12.44 -3.45 2.98
C TYR A 188 -12.26 -4.31 4.23
N GLN A 189 -11.80 -3.66 5.30
CA GLN A 189 -11.57 -4.24 6.63
C GLN A 189 -12.29 -3.37 7.69
N GLN A 190 -12.62 -3.98 8.80
CA GLN A 190 -13.14 -3.31 9.99
C GLN A 190 -12.03 -3.09 11.00
#